data_56672097be68a94b7bb6388a552e6f09
#
_entry.id   56672097be68a94b7bb6388a552e6f09
#
_cell.length_a   1.000
_cell.length_b   1.000
_cell.length_c   1.000
_cell.angle_alpha   90.00
_cell.angle_beta   90.00
_cell.angle_gamma   90.00
#
_symmetry.space_group_name_H-M   'P 1'
#
loop_
_entity.id
_entity.type
_entity.pdbx_description
1 polymer ?
#
loop_
_entity_poly.entity_id
_entity_poly.type
_entity_poly.pdbx_seq_one_letter_code
_entity_poly.pdbx_strand_id
1 'polypeptide(L)'
;MKRLSLFAATVWAALTLAGCAGTKAPVPTLEAWNDFYPGDVHLTDRSPETRGSQIWHAIVPNPEAYIQGCAREVLHTLYTSPADTVVPHLREIRYRLEDYGGISEKSGGGDHVRIRYSTRWVERCFGNDGDTARVDHETRGVLYHELTHAYQLEPKGCGSYGDGGEYWSFIEGMADAVRLSCGGFEQDFASSDRPRGGHWSKGYRHAGYFLYWLNQNKGNDFLRRFHRSAAELPVWSWDAAMHHVLGPGEQHSVEALWREYQQAVGDSEEQPVTE
;
A
#
# COMPACT_ATOMS: atom_id res chain seq x y z
N MET A 1 -0.24 -85.54 13.35
CA MET A 1 0.70 -84.51 12.90
C MET A 1 -0.10 -83.30 12.48
N LYS A 2 -0.20 -82.29 13.33
CA LYS A 2 -0.93 -81.02 13.03
C LYS A 2 0.13 -79.96 12.78
N ARG A 3 0.11 -79.35 11.57
CA ARG A 3 1.01 -78.25 11.20
C ARG A 3 0.34 -76.92 11.67
N LEU A 4 1.04 -76.19 12.53
CA LEU A 4 0.72 -74.82 12.88
C LEU A 4 1.29 -73.87 11.80
N SER A 5 0.42 -73.08 11.20
CA SER A 5 0.82 -71.99 10.33
C SER A 5 0.91 -70.69 11.13
N LEU A 6 2.10 -70.08 11.22
CA LEU A 6 2.30 -68.75 11.79
C LEU A 6 1.90 -67.71 10.74
N PHE A 7 0.94 -66.85 11.05
CA PHE A 7 0.67 -65.60 10.30
C PHE A 7 1.49 -64.49 10.93
N ALA A 8 2.41 -63.93 10.17
CA ALA A 8 3.12 -62.72 10.53
C ALA A 8 2.26 -61.50 10.13
N ALA A 9 1.81 -60.77 11.13
CA ALA A 9 1.11 -59.50 10.90
C ALA A 9 2.13 -58.37 10.80
N THR A 10 2.29 -57.80 9.59
CA THR A 10 3.11 -56.61 9.35
C THR A 10 2.30 -55.38 9.75
N VAL A 11 2.69 -54.72 10.84
CA VAL A 11 2.13 -53.46 11.26
C VAL A 11 2.79 -52.31 10.45
N TRP A 12 2.03 -51.69 9.61
CA TRP A 12 2.44 -50.43 8.95
C TRP A 12 2.17 -49.25 9.90
N ALA A 13 3.22 -48.67 10.45
CA ALA A 13 3.14 -47.40 11.16
C ALA A 13 3.01 -46.25 10.15
N ALA A 14 1.83 -45.70 10.05
CA ALA A 14 1.61 -44.44 9.29
C ALA A 14 2.16 -43.29 10.13
N LEU A 15 3.32 -42.74 9.72
CA LEU A 15 3.80 -41.45 10.21
C LEU A 15 2.88 -40.36 9.68
N THR A 16 1.97 -39.85 10.47
CA THR A 16 1.25 -38.61 10.21
C THR A 16 2.21 -37.46 10.49
N LEU A 17 2.76 -36.87 9.43
CA LEU A 17 3.39 -35.54 9.48
C LEU A 17 2.30 -34.51 9.84
N ALA A 18 2.18 -34.20 11.14
CA ALA A 18 1.45 -33.04 11.59
C ALA A 18 2.18 -31.80 11.10
N GLY A 19 1.78 -31.28 9.94
CA GLY A 19 2.17 -29.96 9.49
C GLY A 19 1.70 -28.94 10.53
N CYS A 20 2.62 -28.29 11.23
CA CYS A 20 2.32 -27.11 12.03
C CYS A 20 1.78 -26.04 11.08
N ALA A 21 0.46 -25.98 10.93
CA ALA A 21 -0.22 -24.80 10.42
C ALA A 21 0.05 -23.70 11.46
N GLY A 22 1.07 -22.87 11.21
CA GLY A 22 1.33 -21.69 12.01
C GLY A 22 0.04 -20.86 12.04
N THR A 23 -0.55 -20.71 13.21
CA THR A 23 -1.68 -19.80 13.41
C THR A 23 -1.20 -18.41 13.05
N LYS A 24 -1.66 -17.88 11.91
CA LYS A 24 -1.39 -16.50 11.53
C LYS A 24 -1.85 -15.62 12.69
N ALA A 25 -0.95 -14.72 13.16
CA ALA A 25 -1.34 -13.74 14.16
C ALA A 25 -2.54 -12.94 13.64
N PRO A 26 -3.54 -12.65 14.47
CA PRO A 26 -4.68 -11.87 14.04
C PRO A 26 -4.19 -10.49 13.58
N VAL A 27 -4.69 -10.05 12.42
CA VAL A 27 -4.44 -8.69 11.93
C VAL A 27 -5.13 -7.74 12.92
N PRO A 28 -4.41 -6.74 13.49
CA PRO A 28 -5.01 -5.79 14.41
C PRO A 28 -6.15 -5.04 13.74
N THR A 29 -7.17 -4.68 14.50
CA THR A 29 -8.25 -3.82 14.02
C THR A 29 -7.78 -2.37 13.94
N LEU A 30 -8.48 -1.53 13.15
CA LEU A 30 -8.21 -0.09 13.12
C LEU A 30 -8.36 0.54 14.52
N GLU A 31 -9.24 0.01 15.36
CA GLU A 31 -9.43 0.45 16.75
C GLU A 31 -8.15 0.40 17.58
N ALA A 32 -7.24 -0.55 17.30
CA ALA A 32 -5.95 -0.64 17.99
C ALA A 32 -5.07 0.62 17.76
N TRP A 33 -5.36 1.41 16.73
CA TRP A 33 -4.65 2.63 16.39
C TRP A 33 -5.30 3.91 16.94
N ASN A 34 -6.47 3.81 17.62
CA ASN A 34 -7.18 4.99 18.12
C ASN A 34 -6.35 5.84 19.09
N ASP A 35 -5.56 5.17 19.94
CA ASP A 35 -4.68 5.84 20.91
C ASP A 35 -3.30 6.18 20.35
N PHE A 36 -2.99 5.79 19.11
CA PHE A 36 -1.73 6.17 18.47
C PHE A 36 -1.77 7.64 18.08
N TYR A 37 -0.72 8.35 18.44
CA TYR A 37 -0.57 9.77 18.13
C TYR A 37 0.20 9.98 16.81
N PRO A 38 -0.46 10.41 15.73
CA PRO A 38 0.17 10.54 14.40
C PRO A 38 1.03 11.80 14.25
N GLY A 39 1.05 12.70 15.24
CA GLY A 39 1.70 14.00 15.20
C GLY A 39 0.73 15.18 15.22
N ASP A 40 1.23 16.36 15.62
CA ASP A 40 0.46 17.62 15.56
C ASP A 40 0.19 18.03 14.12
N VAL A 41 -1.06 18.42 13.82
CA VAL A 41 -1.42 18.91 12.50
C VAL A 41 -1.46 20.43 12.48
N HIS A 42 -0.65 21.02 11.61
CA HIS A 42 -0.61 22.47 11.39
C HIS A 42 -1.07 22.82 9.99
N LEU A 43 -2.33 23.29 9.89
CA LEU A 43 -2.87 23.79 8.63
C LEU A 43 -2.37 25.20 8.34
N THR A 44 -1.92 25.42 7.11
CA THR A 44 -1.65 26.75 6.54
C THR A 44 -2.38 26.87 5.21
N ASP A 45 -3.29 27.82 5.11
CA ASP A 45 -3.92 28.19 3.84
C ASP A 45 -3.19 29.38 3.23
N ARG A 46 -2.62 29.20 2.04
CA ARG A 46 -1.89 30.22 1.28
C ARG A 46 -2.74 30.92 0.24
N SER A 47 -3.95 30.41 0.01
CA SER A 47 -4.85 30.87 -1.04
C SER A 47 -6.32 30.89 -0.59
N PRO A 48 -6.61 31.51 0.58
CA PRO A 48 -7.96 31.45 1.20
C PRO A 48 -9.05 32.12 0.36
N GLU A 49 -8.66 32.98 -0.59
CA GLU A 49 -9.57 33.66 -1.51
C GLU A 49 -10.05 32.76 -2.65
N THR A 50 -9.37 31.63 -2.89
CA THR A 50 -9.73 30.74 -4.00
C THR A 50 -11.00 29.93 -3.69
N ARG A 51 -11.78 29.68 -4.73
CA ARG A 51 -12.95 28.82 -4.63
C ARG A 51 -12.60 27.42 -4.10
N GLY A 52 -11.48 26.84 -4.56
CA GLY A 52 -11.04 25.53 -4.11
C GLY A 52 -10.71 25.47 -2.62
N SER A 53 -10.11 26.54 -2.06
CA SER A 53 -9.90 26.65 -0.61
C SER A 53 -11.22 26.67 0.15
N GLN A 54 -12.17 27.50 -0.28
CA GLN A 54 -13.50 27.62 0.35
C GLN A 54 -14.26 26.29 0.32
N ILE A 55 -14.19 25.55 -0.80
CA ILE A 55 -14.78 24.22 -0.94
C ILE A 55 -14.13 23.24 0.05
N TRP A 56 -12.78 23.22 0.10
CA TRP A 56 -12.05 22.33 0.99
C TRP A 56 -12.43 22.57 2.46
N HIS A 57 -12.44 23.82 2.93
CA HIS A 57 -12.82 24.16 4.29
C HIS A 57 -14.27 23.79 4.63
N ALA A 58 -15.18 23.85 3.67
CA ALA A 58 -16.56 23.42 3.86
C ALA A 58 -16.69 21.90 4.05
N ILE A 59 -15.82 21.11 3.39
CA ILE A 59 -15.82 19.65 3.46
C ILE A 59 -15.00 19.16 4.66
N VAL A 60 -13.93 19.87 5.04
CA VAL A 60 -13.01 19.50 6.12
C VAL A 60 -13.08 20.55 7.24
N PRO A 61 -14.17 20.58 8.04
CA PRO A 61 -14.34 21.58 9.09
C PRO A 61 -13.40 21.37 10.29
N ASN A 62 -12.87 20.17 10.47
CA ASN A 62 -11.87 19.85 11.49
C ASN A 62 -10.64 19.18 10.82
N PRO A 63 -9.70 19.97 10.30
CA PRO A 63 -8.52 19.46 9.60
C PRO A 63 -7.66 18.52 10.43
N GLU A 64 -7.48 18.80 11.71
CA GLU A 64 -6.65 17.97 12.59
C GLU A 64 -7.23 16.55 12.72
N ALA A 65 -8.49 16.43 13.11
CA ALA A 65 -9.14 15.13 13.25
C ALA A 65 -9.21 14.37 11.93
N TYR A 66 -9.45 15.08 10.83
CA TYR A 66 -9.54 14.51 9.48
C TYR A 66 -8.20 13.92 9.02
N ILE A 67 -7.12 14.69 9.13
CA ILE A 67 -5.79 14.25 8.70
C ILE A 67 -5.25 13.15 9.63
N GLN A 68 -5.43 13.28 10.95
CA GLN A 68 -5.04 12.24 11.89
C GLN A 68 -5.85 10.95 11.70
N GLY A 69 -7.12 11.04 11.31
CA GLY A 69 -7.92 9.88 10.92
C GLY A 69 -7.31 9.15 9.74
N CYS A 70 -7.02 9.85 8.65
CA CYS A 70 -6.35 9.28 7.48
C CYS A 70 -4.97 8.69 7.84
N ALA A 71 -4.20 9.34 8.72
CA ALA A 71 -2.90 8.83 9.17
C ALA A 71 -3.01 7.49 9.90
N ARG A 72 -4.04 7.30 10.75
CA ARG A 72 -4.26 6.02 11.45
C ARG A 72 -4.66 4.91 10.47
N GLU A 73 -5.44 5.19 9.44
CA GLU A 73 -5.78 4.22 8.39
C GLU A 73 -4.55 3.80 7.58
N VAL A 74 -3.67 4.75 7.23
CA VAL A 74 -2.38 4.47 6.59
C VAL A 74 -1.50 3.60 7.47
N LEU A 75 -1.33 3.96 8.74
CA LEU A 75 -0.54 3.21 9.72
C LEU A 75 -1.07 1.80 9.93
N HIS A 76 -2.39 1.64 10.06
CA HIS A 76 -3.04 0.33 10.13
C HIS A 76 -2.77 -0.53 8.89
N THR A 77 -2.68 0.08 7.71
CA THR A 77 -2.39 -0.63 6.45
C THR A 77 -0.93 -1.05 6.36
N LEU A 78 0.00 -0.21 6.82
CA LEU A 78 1.45 -0.44 6.72
C LEU A 78 2.01 -1.33 7.84
N TYR A 79 1.43 -1.31 9.04
CA TYR A 79 2.02 -1.90 10.24
C TYR A 79 1.07 -2.88 10.93
N THR A 80 1.66 -3.83 11.64
CA THR A 80 0.89 -4.86 12.36
C THR A 80 0.39 -4.36 13.72
N SER A 81 1.11 -3.44 14.35
CA SER A 81 0.78 -2.96 15.69
C SER A 81 1.31 -1.55 15.92
N PRO A 82 0.57 -0.69 16.65
CA PRO A 82 1.09 0.60 17.07
C PRO A 82 2.29 0.51 18.04
N ALA A 83 2.51 -0.65 18.65
CA ALA A 83 3.67 -0.92 19.51
C ALA A 83 4.90 -1.43 18.73
N ASP A 84 4.82 -1.54 17.41
CA ASP A 84 5.96 -1.97 16.59
C ASP A 84 7.03 -0.85 16.58
N THR A 85 8.25 -1.22 16.97
CA THR A 85 9.36 -0.28 17.15
C THR A 85 9.85 0.38 15.86
N VAL A 86 9.45 -0.13 14.70
CA VAL A 86 9.80 0.47 13.39
C VAL A 86 8.77 1.48 12.90
N VAL A 87 7.64 1.66 13.61
CA VAL A 87 6.64 2.70 13.26
C VAL A 87 7.28 4.07 13.45
N PRO A 88 7.35 4.91 12.41
CA PRO A 88 7.87 6.26 12.56
C PRO A 88 6.97 7.12 13.47
N HIS A 89 7.59 7.86 14.38
CA HIS A 89 6.89 8.83 15.22
C HIS A 89 7.10 10.24 14.66
N LEU A 90 6.06 10.78 14.06
CA LEU A 90 6.07 12.17 13.63
C LEU A 90 5.71 13.08 14.80
N ARG A 91 6.43 14.18 14.92
CA ARG A 91 6.09 15.27 15.84
C ARG A 91 5.02 16.17 15.22
N GLU A 92 5.14 16.47 13.91
CA GLU A 92 4.22 17.37 13.23
C GLU A 92 4.00 17.02 11.76
N ILE A 93 2.77 17.29 11.31
CA ILE A 93 2.32 17.24 9.92
C ILE A 93 1.89 18.65 9.53
N ARG A 94 2.67 19.31 8.69
CA ARG A 94 2.34 20.65 8.16
C ARG A 94 1.55 20.48 6.88
N TYR A 95 0.25 20.70 6.94
CA TYR A 95 -0.62 20.64 5.77
C TYR A 95 -0.84 22.03 5.18
N ARG A 96 -0.60 22.19 3.89
CA ARG A 96 -0.69 23.47 3.20
C ARG A 96 -1.66 23.39 2.03
N LEU A 97 -2.66 24.27 2.04
CA LEU A 97 -3.45 24.58 0.86
C LEU A 97 -2.77 25.68 0.07
N GLU A 98 -2.66 25.51 -1.26
CA GLU A 98 -1.96 26.46 -2.11
C GLU A 98 -2.52 26.43 -3.55
N ASP A 99 -2.63 27.60 -4.19
CA ASP A 99 -3.01 27.70 -5.60
C ASP A 99 -1.82 27.41 -6.50
N TYR A 100 -1.69 26.16 -6.96
CA TYR A 100 -0.63 25.76 -7.90
C TYR A 100 -1.09 24.68 -8.88
N GLY A 101 -0.29 24.43 -9.93
CA GLY A 101 -0.67 23.59 -11.06
C GLY A 101 -0.56 22.07 -10.84
N GLY A 102 -0.04 21.61 -9.69
CA GLY A 102 0.04 20.18 -9.34
C GLY A 102 -1.23 19.65 -8.68
N ILE A 103 -1.13 18.45 -8.11
CA ILE A 103 -2.17 17.84 -7.27
C ILE A 103 -1.76 17.97 -5.81
N SER A 104 -0.70 17.26 -5.44
CA SER A 104 -0.13 17.24 -4.08
C SER A 104 1.36 16.92 -4.15
N GLU A 105 2.03 17.10 -3.05
CA GLU A 105 3.39 16.65 -2.84
C GLU A 105 3.71 16.54 -1.35
N LYS A 106 4.53 15.55 -0.96
CA LYS A 106 5.14 15.48 0.35
C LYS A 106 6.59 15.92 0.29
N SER A 107 7.02 16.67 1.29
CA SER A 107 8.41 17.06 1.51
C SER A 107 8.78 16.98 2.99
N GLY A 108 10.08 17.09 3.30
CA GLY A 108 10.58 16.88 4.66
C GLY A 108 10.78 15.41 4.99
N GLY A 109 11.19 15.13 6.23
CA GLY A 109 11.50 13.79 6.71
C GLY A 109 11.88 13.85 8.18
N GLY A 110 12.29 12.70 8.76
CA GLY A 110 12.54 12.59 10.19
C GLY A 110 11.23 12.68 10.98
N ASP A 111 11.14 13.61 11.91
CA ASP A 111 9.99 13.77 12.81
C ASP A 111 8.95 14.80 12.32
N HIS A 112 9.15 15.39 11.13
CA HIS A 112 8.21 16.36 10.58
C HIS A 112 8.10 16.27 9.05
N VAL A 113 6.86 16.35 8.57
CA VAL A 113 6.55 16.31 7.14
C VAL A 113 5.71 17.51 6.75
N ARG A 114 5.81 17.89 5.48
CA ARG A 114 4.95 18.89 4.88
C ARG A 114 4.24 18.26 3.69
N ILE A 115 2.91 18.41 3.68
CA ILE A 115 2.06 18.02 2.56
C ILE A 115 1.50 19.31 1.96
N ARG A 116 1.67 19.51 0.64
CA ARG A 116 1.06 20.60 -0.12
C ARG A 116 -0.07 20.03 -0.97
N TYR A 117 -1.24 20.66 -0.94
CA TYR A 117 -2.41 20.26 -1.70
C TYR A 117 -2.97 21.42 -2.51
N SER A 118 -3.29 21.17 -3.77
CA SER A 118 -3.69 22.20 -4.73
C SER A 118 -5.16 22.58 -4.59
N THR A 119 -5.44 23.86 -4.35
CA THR A 119 -6.80 24.38 -4.38
C THR A 119 -7.41 24.31 -5.79
N ARG A 120 -6.59 24.41 -6.86
CA ARG A 120 -7.05 24.20 -8.25
C ARG A 120 -7.53 22.78 -8.48
N TRP A 121 -6.85 21.79 -7.86
CA TRP A 121 -7.26 20.39 -7.96
C TRP A 121 -8.60 20.16 -7.24
N VAL A 122 -8.76 20.71 -6.05
CA VAL A 122 -10.04 20.69 -5.30
C VAL A 122 -11.17 21.24 -6.16
N GLU A 123 -10.98 22.42 -6.76
CA GLU A 123 -12.00 23.03 -7.62
C GLU A 123 -12.28 22.18 -8.87
N ARG A 124 -11.26 21.57 -9.46
CA ARG A 124 -11.44 20.64 -10.59
C ARG A 124 -12.26 19.42 -10.20
N CYS A 125 -12.00 18.83 -9.05
CA CYS A 125 -12.76 17.68 -8.54
C CYS A 125 -14.20 18.05 -8.20
N PHE A 126 -14.43 19.25 -7.71
CA PHE A 126 -15.79 19.78 -7.45
C PHE A 126 -16.61 19.91 -8.75
N GLY A 127 -15.95 20.28 -9.84
CA GLY A 127 -16.55 20.39 -11.15
C GLY A 127 -17.67 21.42 -11.25
N ASN A 128 -18.46 21.32 -12.32
CA ASN A 128 -19.64 22.16 -12.55
C ASN A 128 -20.89 21.60 -11.86
N ASP A 129 -20.88 20.34 -11.52
CA ASP A 129 -21.96 19.59 -10.86
C ASP A 129 -21.97 19.77 -9.34
N GLY A 130 -20.89 20.34 -8.76
CA GLY A 130 -20.82 20.64 -7.35
C GLY A 130 -20.66 19.41 -6.45
N ASP A 131 -20.01 18.35 -6.93
CA ASP A 131 -19.90 17.07 -6.26
C ASP A 131 -18.89 17.12 -5.09
N THR A 132 -19.43 17.33 -3.88
CA THR A 132 -18.66 17.35 -2.64
C THR A 132 -18.15 15.97 -2.23
N ALA A 133 -18.86 14.90 -2.57
CA ALA A 133 -18.43 13.52 -2.26
C ALA A 133 -17.18 13.15 -3.06
N ARG A 134 -17.12 13.55 -4.34
CA ARG A 134 -15.92 13.39 -5.16
C ARG A 134 -14.72 14.16 -4.60
N VAL A 135 -14.94 15.36 -4.09
CA VAL A 135 -13.85 16.15 -3.45
C VAL A 135 -13.39 15.48 -2.15
N ASP A 136 -14.29 15.00 -1.30
CA ASP A 136 -13.91 14.28 -0.07
C ASP A 136 -13.13 13.00 -0.39
N HIS A 137 -13.63 12.21 -1.32
CA HIS A 137 -12.97 10.98 -1.79
C HIS A 137 -11.54 11.25 -2.29
N GLU A 138 -11.38 12.26 -3.15
CA GLU A 138 -10.08 12.61 -3.70
C GLU A 138 -9.14 13.21 -2.63
N THR A 139 -9.67 14.05 -1.72
CA THR A 139 -8.89 14.61 -0.61
C THR A 139 -8.36 13.52 0.31
N ARG A 140 -9.19 12.52 0.66
CA ARG A 140 -8.74 11.33 1.41
C ARG A 140 -7.71 10.53 0.63
N GLY A 141 -7.99 10.26 -0.64
CA GLY A 141 -7.09 9.51 -1.52
C GLY A 141 -5.71 10.14 -1.62
N VAL A 142 -5.63 11.45 -1.77
CA VAL A 142 -4.37 12.20 -1.76
C VAL A 142 -3.69 12.13 -0.39
N LEU A 143 -4.44 12.28 0.70
CA LEU A 143 -3.88 12.14 2.05
C LEU A 143 -3.34 10.73 2.31
N TYR A 144 -4.01 9.68 1.88
CA TYR A 144 -3.51 8.31 1.99
C TYR A 144 -2.17 8.12 1.27
N HIS A 145 -2.03 8.69 0.08
CA HIS A 145 -0.79 8.66 -0.68
C HIS A 145 0.34 9.41 0.03
N GLU A 146 0.14 10.69 0.34
CA GLU A 146 1.18 11.54 0.93
C GLU A 146 1.56 11.15 2.36
N LEU A 147 0.59 10.68 3.16
CA LEU A 147 0.85 10.15 4.49
C LEU A 147 1.56 8.80 4.43
N THR A 148 1.37 8.01 3.37
CA THR A 148 2.19 6.81 3.17
C THR A 148 3.65 7.19 3.04
N HIS A 149 3.99 8.19 2.25
CA HIS A 149 5.38 8.69 2.18
C HIS A 149 5.92 9.23 3.51
N ALA A 150 5.03 9.64 4.41
CA ALA A 150 5.44 10.10 5.74
C ALA A 150 5.78 8.95 6.70
N TYR A 151 5.15 7.78 6.52
CA TYR A 151 5.26 6.65 7.44
C TYR A 151 5.89 5.40 6.82
N GLN A 152 6.11 5.34 5.51
CA GLN A 152 6.69 4.14 4.89
C GLN A 152 8.16 3.98 5.22
N LEU A 153 8.59 2.72 5.33
CA LEU A 153 9.99 2.34 5.43
C LEU A 153 10.67 2.49 4.06
N GLU A 154 11.92 2.88 4.08
CA GLU A 154 12.69 3.10 2.85
C GLU A 154 13.63 1.93 2.58
N PRO A 155 13.62 1.35 1.36
CA PRO A 155 14.49 0.25 1.00
C PRO A 155 15.95 0.71 0.87
N LYS A 156 16.89 -0.20 1.17
CA LYS A 156 18.33 0.09 1.17
C LYS A 156 19.02 -0.61 0.01
N GLY A 157 20.02 0.05 -0.57
CA GLY A 157 20.91 -0.56 -1.57
C GLY A 157 20.33 -0.71 -2.98
N CYS A 158 19.18 -0.10 -3.28
CA CYS A 158 18.51 -0.18 -4.60
C CYS A 158 18.39 1.17 -5.30
N GLY A 159 19.26 2.12 -5.01
CA GLY A 159 19.26 3.46 -5.61
C GLY A 159 18.59 4.52 -4.75
N SER A 160 18.14 5.58 -5.37
CA SER A 160 17.46 6.72 -4.74
C SER A 160 16.21 7.12 -5.54
N TYR A 161 15.38 7.97 -4.94
CA TYR A 161 14.16 8.46 -5.58
C TYR A 161 14.41 9.14 -6.94
N GLY A 162 15.48 9.94 -7.04
CA GLY A 162 15.83 10.67 -8.27
C GLY A 162 16.31 9.80 -9.41
N ASP A 163 16.77 8.58 -9.13
CA ASP A 163 17.27 7.64 -10.12
C ASP A 163 16.15 6.88 -10.84
N GLY A 164 14.92 6.94 -10.33
CA GLY A 164 13.82 6.08 -10.77
C GLY A 164 14.05 4.61 -10.36
N GLY A 165 13.66 3.66 -11.21
CA GLY A 165 13.95 2.25 -10.99
C GLY A 165 13.19 1.64 -9.81
N GLU A 166 13.80 0.64 -9.16
CA GLU A 166 13.17 -0.18 -8.12
C GLU A 166 12.82 0.63 -6.86
N TYR A 167 13.70 1.52 -6.42
CA TYR A 167 13.46 2.37 -5.27
C TYR A 167 12.21 3.25 -5.49
N TRP A 168 12.20 4.01 -6.60
CA TRP A 168 11.08 4.89 -6.92
C TRP A 168 9.77 4.12 -7.10
N SER A 169 9.83 2.98 -7.81
CA SER A 169 8.66 2.12 -8.02
C SER A 169 8.09 1.57 -6.71
N PHE A 170 8.97 1.23 -5.74
CA PHE A 170 8.53 0.83 -4.41
C PHE A 170 7.86 2.00 -3.67
N ILE A 171 8.50 3.17 -3.63
CA ILE A 171 8.01 4.34 -2.89
C ILE A 171 6.62 4.75 -3.38
N GLU A 172 6.47 4.96 -4.68
CA GLU A 172 5.21 5.41 -5.29
C GLU A 172 4.16 4.28 -5.36
N GLY A 173 4.63 3.06 -5.64
CA GLY A 173 3.75 1.90 -5.70
C GLY A 173 3.14 1.55 -4.33
N MET A 174 3.92 1.64 -3.25
CA MET A 174 3.41 1.46 -1.89
C MET A 174 2.38 2.54 -1.53
N ALA A 175 2.66 3.81 -1.88
CA ALA A 175 1.74 4.90 -1.61
C ALA A 175 0.38 4.69 -2.29
N ASP A 176 0.39 4.28 -3.56
CA ASP A 176 -0.85 3.99 -4.27
C ASP A 176 -1.51 2.67 -3.83
N ALA A 177 -0.76 1.65 -3.41
CA ALA A 177 -1.33 0.43 -2.84
C ALA A 177 -2.06 0.70 -1.51
N VAL A 178 -1.50 1.56 -0.66
CA VAL A 178 -2.14 2.00 0.59
C VAL A 178 -3.36 2.86 0.28
N ARG A 179 -3.24 3.83 -0.64
CA ARG A 179 -4.38 4.63 -1.12
C ARG A 179 -5.53 3.75 -1.59
N LEU A 180 -5.24 2.74 -2.39
CA LEU A 180 -6.23 1.77 -2.89
C LEU A 180 -6.82 0.94 -1.74
N SER A 181 -5.99 0.45 -0.82
CA SER A 181 -6.43 -0.34 0.34
C SER A 181 -7.35 0.44 1.28
N CYS A 182 -7.13 1.75 1.41
CA CYS A 182 -7.96 2.68 2.19
C CYS A 182 -9.18 3.22 1.42
N GLY A 183 -9.44 2.76 0.18
CA GLY A 183 -10.59 3.16 -0.62
C GLY A 183 -10.45 4.50 -1.33
N GLY A 184 -9.23 5.02 -1.50
CA GLY A 184 -8.96 6.26 -2.24
C GLY A 184 -8.80 6.09 -3.75
N PHE A 185 -8.98 4.86 -4.25
CA PHE A 185 -9.21 4.48 -5.65
C PHE A 185 -10.28 3.40 -5.70
N GLU A 186 -10.89 3.22 -6.86
CA GLU A 186 -11.81 2.11 -7.09
C GLU A 186 -11.09 0.77 -6.99
N GLN A 187 -11.56 -0.09 -6.09
CA GLN A 187 -10.94 -1.40 -5.81
C GLN A 187 -11.27 -2.47 -6.86
N ASP A 188 -12.21 -2.18 -7.75
CA ASP A 188 -12.52 -3.06 -8.88
C ASP A 188 -11.39 -3.00 -9.92
N PHE A 189 -10.80 -4.14 -10.24
CA PHE A 189 -9.77 -4.25 -11.27
C PHE A 189 -10.27 -3.95 -12.69
N ALA A 190 -11.59 -3.91 -12.92
CA ALA A 190 -12.18 -3.44 -14.17
C ALA A 190 -12.28 -1.92 -14.28
N SER A 191 -12.09 -1.19 -13.17
CA SER A 191 -12.17 0.26 -13.08
C SER A 191 -11.20 0.99 -14.01
N SER A 192 -11.57 2.21 -14.41
CA SER A 192 -10.69 3.13 -15.16
C SER A 192 -9.53 3.68 -14.33
N ASP A 193 -9.56 3.55 -13.01
CA ASP A 193 -8.45 3.94 -12.15
C ASP A 193 -7.25 3.04 -12.32
N ARG A 194 -7.48 1.77 -12.65
CA ARG A 194 -6.42 0.82 -12.94
C ARG A 194 -5.83 1.06 -14.33
N PRO A 195 -4.52 1.35 -14.46
CA PRO A 195 -3.87 1.44 -15.75
C PRO A 195 -3.83 0.06 -16.43
N ARG A 196 -4.10 0.04 -17.72
CA ARG A 196 -4.03 -1.17 -18.55
C ARG A 196 -2.61 -1.37 -19.08
N GLY A 197 -2.19 -2.63 -19.19
CA GLY A 197 -0.84 -2.97 -19.66
C GLY A 197 0.26 -2.36 -18.79
N GLY A 198 1.40 -2.01 -19.41
CA GLY A 198 2.53 -1.40 -18.73
C GLY A 198 3.35 -2.39 -17.91
N HIS A 199 4.00 -1.92 -16.84
CA HIS A 199 4.92 -2.70 -16.04
C HIS A 199 4.94 -2.17 -14.60
N TRP A 200 5.17 -3.03 -13.59
CA TRP A 200 5.27 -2.66 -12.18
C TRP A 200 6.32 -1.57 -11.92
N SER A 201 7.42 -1.58 -12.67
CA SER A 201 8.51 -0.59 -12.54
C SER A 201 8.10 0.85 -12.87
N LYS A 202 6.90 1.07 -13.42
CA LYS A 202 6.34 2.40 -13.62
C LYS A 202 5.81 3.05 -12.33
N GLY A 203 5.90 2.36 -11.20
CA GLY A 203 5.44 2.89 -9.91
C GLY A 203 3.95 3.26 -9.92
N TYR A 204 3.55 4.16 -9.03
CA TYR A 204 2.17 4.65 -8.90
C TYR A 204 1.12 3.54 -9.05
N ARG A 205 0.03 3.79 -9.75
CA ARG A 205 -1.07 2.84 -9.92
C ARG A 205 -0.69 1.53 -10.59
N HIS A 206 0.38 1.47 -11.42
CA HIS A 206 0.82 0.19 -11.98
C HIS A 206 1.32 -0.75 -10.87
N ALA A 207 2.26 -0.28 -10.06
CA ALA A 207 2.74 -1.04 -8.90
C ALA A 207 1.69 -1.14 -7.79
N GLY A 208 0.90 -0.08 -7.57
CA GLY A 208 -0.13 -0.02 -6.54
C GLY A 208 -1.21 -1.09 -6.70
N TYR A 209 -1.80 -1.22 -7.88
CA TYR A 209 -2.79 -2.26 -8.17
C TYR A 209 -2.19 -3.67 -8.14
N PHE A 210 -0.95 -3.82 -8.58
CA PHE A 210 -0.24 -5.10 -8.50
C PHE A 210 -0.02 -5.52 -7.03
N LEU A 211 0.49 -4.65 -6.17
CA LEU A 211 0.69 -4.92 -4.76
C LEU A 211 -0.62 -5.20 -4.03
N TYR A 212 -1.67 -4.45 -4.36
CA TYR A 212 -3.01 -4.69 -3.83
C TYR A 212 -3.54 -6.06 -4.25
N TRP A 213 -3.36 -6.46 -5.50
CA TRP A 213 -3.73 -7.79 -5.99
C TRP A 213 -2.97 -8.89 -5.26
N LEU A 214 -1.66 -8.72 -5.05
CA LEU A 214 -0.85 -9.65 -4.27
C LEU A 214 -1.37 -9.78 -2.84
N ASN A 215 -1.73 -8.67 -2.21
CA ASN A 215 -2.31 -8.69 -0.85
C ASN A 215 -3.63 -9.48 -0.79
N GLN A 216 -4.42 -9.46 -1.83
CA GLN A 216 -5.67 -10.23 -1.88
C GLN A 216 -5.46 -11.72 -2.20
N ASN A 217 -4.48 -12.04 -3.05
CA ASN A 217 -4.32 -13.38 -3.60
C ASN A 217 -3.19 -14.21 -2.96
N LYS A 218 -2.18 -13.56 -2.34
CA LYS A 218 -1.03 -14.25 -1.72
C LYS A 218 -1.05 -14.19 -0.18
N GLY A 219 -2.01 -13.49 0.40
CA GLY A 219 -2.22 -13.38 1.84
C GLY A 219 -2.56 -11.94 2.24
N ASN A 220 -3.56 -11.78 3.11
CA ASN A 220 -4.07 -10.48 3.56
C ASN A 220 -3.07 -9.65 4.43
N ASP A 221 -1.90 -10.20 4.70
CA ASP A 221 -0.76 -9.56 5.37
C ASP A 221 0.41 -9.27 4.42
N PHE A 222 0.25 -9.60 3.12
CA PHE A 222 1.32 -9.45 2.13
C PHE A 222 1.87 -8.03 2.09
N LEU A 223 1.00 -7.02 2.01
CA LEU A 223 1.41 -5.62 1.87
C LEU A 223 2.26 -5.14 3.07
N ARG A 224 1.89 -5.53 4.30
CA ARG A 224 2.66 -5.23 5.52
C ARG A 224 4.03 -5.91 5.50
N ARG A 225 4.08 -7.17 5.12
CA ARG A 225 5.34 -7.94 5.06
C ARG A 225 6.24 -7.43 3.95
N PHE A 226 5.69 -7.09 2.80
CA PHE A 226 6.43 -6.50 1.69
C PHE A 226 7.00 -5.12 2.07
N HIS A 227 6.19 -4.26 2.69
CA HIS A 227 6.64 -2.99 3.25
C HIS A 227 7.75 -3.19 4.30
N ARG A 228 7.58 -4.15 5.21
CA ARG A 228 8.54 -4.47 6.27
C ARG A 228 9.89 -4.94 5.73
N SER A 229 9.91 -5.61 4.60
CA SER A 229 11.14 -6.09 3.97
C SER A 229 12.14 -4.95 3.67
N ALA A 230 11.66 -3.71 3.50
CA ALA A 230 12.51 -2.54 3.30
C ALA A 230 13.45 -2.26 4.50
N ALA A 231 13.03 -2.60 5.72
CA ALA A 231 13.87 -2.50 6.90
C ALA A 231 14.70 -3.77 7.18
N GLU A 232 14.21 -4.93 6.76
CA GLU A 232 14.77 -6.24 7.10
C GLU A 232 15.87 -6.70 6.12
N LEU A 233 15.77 -6.32 4.84
CA LEU A 233 16.76 -6.69 3.84
C LEU A 233 17.93 -5.69 3.81
N PRO A 234 19.17 -6.17 3.96
CA PRO A 234 20.36 -5.29 3.93
C PRO A 234 20.63 -4.68 2.55
N VAL A 235 20.29 -5.42 1.49
CA VAL A 235 20.24 -4.97 0.09
C VAL A 235 18.88 -5.38 -0.45
N TRP A 236 18.06 -4.40 -0.71
CA TRP A 236 16.68 -4.59 -1.14
C TRP A 236 16.58 -4.63 -2.66
N SER A 237 15.75 -5.49 -3.17
CA SER A 237 15.23 -5.47 -4.55
C SER A 237 13.80 -6.00 -4.54
N TRP A 238 13.03 -5.75 -5.59
CA TRP A 238 11.68 -6.33 -5.73
C TRP A 238 11.71 -7.85 -5.64
N ASP A 239 12.64 -8.52 -6.34
CA ASP A 239 12.78 -9.97 -6.27
C ASP A 239 13.14 -10.45 -4.86
N ALA A 240 14.12 -9.81 -4.21
CA ALA A 240 14.52 -10.17 -2.85
C ALA A 240 13.35 -10.01 -1.87
N ALA A 241 12.55 -8.96 -1.99
CA ALA A 241 11.38 -8.71 -1.17
C ALA A 241 10.26 -9.73 -1.43
N MET A 242 10.00 -10.09 -2.70
CA MET A 242 9.03 -11.12 -3.05
C MET A 242 9.42 -12.48 -2.48
N HIS A 243 10.67 -12.89 -2.64
CA HIS A 243 11.18 -14.13 -2.05
C HIS A 243 11.19 -14.10 -0.51
N HIS A 244 11.47 -12.96 0.10
CA HIS A 244 11.41 -12.80 1.56
C HIS A 244 10.00 -13.01 2.09
N VAL A 245 8.98 -12.52 1.38
CA VAL A 245 7.59 -12.61 1.79
C VAL A 245 6.94 -13.95 1.44
N LEU A 246 7.20 -14.47 0.24
CA LEU A 246 6.50 -15.65 -0.30
C LEU A 246 7.32 -16.94 -0.22
N GLY A 247 8.61 -16.84 0.10
CA GLY A 247 9.55 -17.94 0.07
C GLY A 247 10.30 -18.03 -1.28
N PRO A 248 11.37 -18.85 -1.34
CA PRO A 248 12.16 -19.01 -2.55
C PRO A 248 11.38 -19.73 -3.64
N GLY A 249 11.75 -19.46 -4.90
CA GLY A 249 11.20 -20.13 -6.08
C GLY A 249 10.98 -19.17 -7.23
N GLU A 250 11.22 -19.62 -8.46
CA GLU A 250 11.09 -18.79 -9.67
C GLU A 250 9.68 -18.23 -9.86
N GLN A 251 8.66 -18.98 -9.42
CA GLN A 251 7.25 -18.54 -9.42
C GLN A 251 6.98 -17.33 -8.51
N HIS A 252 7.91 -16.99 -7.61
CA HIS A 252 7.83 -15.84 -6.72
C HIS A 252 8.75 -14.69 -7.15
N SER A 253 9.35 -14.77 -8.33
CA SER A 253 10.03 -13.60 -8.91
C SER A 253 8.98 -12.51 -9.23
N VAL A 254 9.39 -11.24 -9.17
CA VAL A 254 8.48 -10.12 -9.45
C VAL A 254 7.89 -10.23 -10.85
N GLU A 255 8.67 -10.68 -11.83
CA GLU A 255 8.23 -10.86 -13.21
C GLU A 255 7.23 -12.01 -13.38
N ALA A 256 7.39 -13.10 -12.65
CA ALA A 256 6.44 -14.20 -12.67
C ALA A 256 5.10 -13.79 -12.06
N LEU A 257 5.17 -13.09 -10.91
CA LEU A 257 3.98 -12.56 -10.22
C LEU A 257 3.28 -11.45 -11.01
N TRP A 258 4.04 -10.60 -11.71
CA TRP A 258 3.48 -9.58 -12.60
C TRP A 258 2.71 -10.21 -13.76
N ARG A 259 3.26 -11.23 -14.41
CA ARG A 259 2.55 -11.98 -15.46
C ARG A 259 1.28 -12.65 -14.93
N GLU A 260 1.34 -13.26 -13.74
CA GLU A 260 0.16 -13.86 -13.09
C GLU A 260 -0.93 -12.80 -12.85
N TYR A 261 -0.54 -11.62 -12.34
CA TYR A 261 -1.44 -10.49 -12.16
C TYR A 261 -2.07 -10.05 -13.49
N GLN A 262 -1.26 -9.82 -14.53
CA GLN A 262 -1.77 -9.39 -15.84
C GLN A 262 -2.76 -10.40 -16.43
N GLN A 263 -2.49 -11.70 -16.30
CA GLN A 263 -3.43 -12.75 -16.72
C GLN A 263 -4.73 -12.69 -15.93
N ALA A 264 -4.63 -12.53 -14.60
CA ALA A 264 -5.82 -12.50 -13.75
C ALA A 264 -6.74 -11.28 -14.02
N VAL A 265 -6.17 -10.16 -14.45
CA VAL A 265 -6.93 -8.92 -14.73
C VAL A 265 -7.25 -8.71 -16.22
N GLY A 266 -6.89 -9.69 -17.08
CA GLY A 266 -7.19 -9.66 -18.51
C GLY A 266 -6.32 -8.70 -19.33
N ASP A 267 -5.10 -8.39 -18.88
CA ASP A 267 -4.15 -7.52 -19.58
C ASP A 267 -3.06 -8.29 -20.35
N SER A 268 -3.02 -9.62 -20.24
CA SER A 268 -2.07 -10.43 -21.00
C SER A 268 -2.43 -10.32 -22.49
N GLU A 269 -1.49 -9.87 -23.33
CA GLU A 269 -1.58 -10.08 -24.76
C GLU A 269 -1.63 -11.60 -25.00
N GLU A 270 -2.71 -12.11 -25.62
CA GLU A 270 -2.68 -13.42 -26.23
C GLU A 270 -1.51 -13.41 -27.23
N GLN A 271 -0.43 -14.13 -26.93
CA GLN A 271 0.58 -14.37 -27.96
C GLN A 271 -0.15 -15.04 -29.11
N PRO A 272 -0.08 -14.47 -30.33
CA PRO A 272 -0.68 -15.14 -31.49
C PRO A 272 -0.07 -16.54 -31.57
N VAL A 273 -0.92 -17.56 -31.48
CA VAL A 273 -0.55 -18.96 -31.74
C VAL A 273 0.02 -18.98 -33.16
N THR A 274 1.34 -19.00 -33.29
CA THR A 274 1.99 -19.26 -34.57
C THR A 274 1.75 -20.73 -34.87
N GLU A 275 0.80 -20.99 -35.80
CA GLU A 275 0.65 -22.28 -36.46
C GLU A 275 1.88 -22.66 -37.29
#